data_ed106e0e82b712c85c3d0266795fbb91
#
_entry.id   ed106e0e82b712c85c3d0266795fbb91
#
_cell.length_a   1.000
_cell.length_b   1.000
_cell.length_c   1.000
_cell.angle_alpha   90.00
_cell.angle_beta   90.00
_cell.angle_gamma   90.00
#
_symmetry.space_group_name_H-M   'P 1'
#
loop_
_entity.id
_entity.type
_entity.pdbx_description
1 polymer ?
#
loop_
_entity_poly.entity_id
_entity_poly.type
_entity_poly.pdbx_seq_one_letter_code
_entity_poly.pdbx_strand_id
1 'polypeptide(L)' 'MSNMSYCKFENTLDDLHDCFNTMEEAILDDGMSVDEFEKSLSVSERYSFHRMVKLCERITNLIQENDYAD' A
#
# COMPACT_ATOMS: atom_id res chain seq x y z
N MET A 1 -22.90 -10.44 -5.16
CA MET A 1 -22.29 -10.68 -5.52
C MET A 1 -21.61 -9.89 -6.38
N SER A 2 -21.93 -9.76 -7.35
CA SER A 2 -21.17 -8.98 -8.20
C SER A 2 -20.89 -7.62 -7.69
N ASN A 3 -21.65 -7.14 -6.78
CA ASN A 3 -21.37 -5.86 -6.22
C ASN A 3 -20.01 -5.79 -5.62
N MET A 4 -19.58 -6.87 -5.00
CA MET A 4 -18.27 -6.89 -4.39
C MET A 4 -17.19 -6.70 -5.43
N SER A 5 -17.38 -7.27 -6.60
CA SER A 5 -16.41 -7.13 -7.65
C SER A 5 -16.32 -5.70 -8.10
N TYR A 6 -17.51 -5.05 -8.16
CA TYR A 6 -17.52 -3.72 -8.58
C TYR A 6 -16.78 -2.82 -7.68
N CYS A 7 -16.91 -2.95 -6.36
CA CYS A 7 -16.33 -2.04 -5.38
C CYS A 7 -14.96 -2.47 -4.91
N LYS A 8 -14.42 -3.51 -5.50
CA LYS A 8 -13.15 -4.06 -5.05
C LYS A 8 -12.04 -3.00 -5.06
N PHE A 9 -11.91 -2.30 -6.14
CA PHE A 9 -10.84 -1.32 -6.24
C PHE A 9 -11.10 -0.11 -5.35
N GLU A 10 -12.32 0.33 -5.25
CA GLU A 10 -12.64 1.46 -4.39
C GLU A 10 -12.36 1.13 -2.94
N ASN A 11 -12.80 -0.04 -2.50
CA ASN A 11 -12.61 -0.42 -1.11
C ASN A 11 -11.13 -0.59 -0.77
N THR A 12 -10.39 -1.19 -1.69
CA THR A 12 -8.98 -1.40 -1.49
C THR A 12 -8.23 -0.05 -1.48
N LEU A 13 -8.64 0.85 -2.35
CA LEU A 13 -8.02 2.16 -2.40
C LEU A 13 -8.24 2.92 -1.09
N ASP A 14 -9.44 2.84 -0.52
CA ASP A 14 -9.71 3.49 0.75
C ASP A 14 -8.82 2.93 1.84
N ASP A 15 -8.68 1.61 1.88
CA ASP A 15 -7.83 0.97 2.88
C ASP A 15 -6.37 1.35 2.66
N LEU A 16 -5.95 1.44 1.41
CA LEU A 16 -4.57 1.80 1.11
C LEU A 16 -4.31 3.25 1.51
N HIS A 17 -5.28 4.12 1.32
CA HIS A 17 -5.15 5.51 1.75
C HIS A 17 -4.97 5.59 3.26
N ASP A 18 -5.70 4.78 4.02
CA ASP A 18 -5.55 4.77 5.46
C ASP A 18 -4.14 4.33 5.85
N CYS A 19 -3.63 3.34 5.16
CA CYS A 19 -2.26 2.88 5.41
C CYS A 19 -1.27 3.99 5.09
N PHE A 20 -1.47 4.66 3.97
CA PHE A 20 -0.59 5.73 3.56
C PHE A 20 -0.61 6.88 4.56
N ASN A 21 -1.80 7.24 5.04
CA ASN A 21 -1.92 8.31 6.03
C ASN A 21 -1.18 7.96 7.31
N THR A 22 -1.27 6.71 7.73
CA THR A 22 -0.56 6.26 8.92
C THR A 22 0.95 6.37 8.72
N MET A 23 1.43 5.97 7.55
CA MET A 23 2.85 6.05 7.24
C MET A 23 3.31 7.50 7.19
N GLU A 24 2.51 8.33 6.55
CA GLU A 24 2.85 9.74 6.40
C GLU A 24 2.98 10.42 7.75
N GLU A 25 2.03 10.14 8.62
CA GLU A 25 2.04 10.70 9.95
C GLU A 25 3.30 10.28 10.71
N ALA A 26 3.62 9.01 10.67
CA ALA A 26 4.77 8.50 11.40
C ALA A 26 6.07 9.05 10.84
N ILE A 27 6.19 9.09 9.54
CA ILE A 27 7.45 9.48 8.91
C ILE A 27 7.62 10.99 8.82
N LEU A 28 6.59 11.67 8.41
CA LEU A 28 6.68 13.11 8.22
C LEU A 28 6.41 13.90 9.48
N ASP A 29 5.37 13.55 10.21
CA ASP A 29 5.01 14.32 11.39
C ASP A 29 5.83 13.95 12.60
N ASP A 30 6.03 12.65 12.83
CA ASP A 30 6.78 12.20 14.00
C ASP A 30 8.27 12.09 13.72
N GLY A 31 8.65 12.22 12.46
CA GLY A 31 10.06 12.19 12.11
C GLY A 31 10.71 10.82 12.17
N MET A 32 9.93 9.77 12.10
CA MET A 32 10.49 8.43 12.13
C MET A 32 11.12 8.10 10.79
N SER A 33 12.19 7.32 10.82
CA SER A 33 12.73 6.81 9.58
C SER A 33 11.85 5.64 9.15
N VAL A 34 11.96 5.22 7.90
CA VAL A 34 11.21 4.07 7.41
C VAL A 34 11.54 2.84 8.25
N ASP A 35 12.80 2.69 8.60
CA ASP A 35 13.24 1.56 9.39
C ASP A 35 12.58 1.55 10.77
N GLU A 36 12.51 2.71 11.38
CA GLU A 36 11.87 2.84 12.69
C GLU A 36 10.37 2.55 12.60
N PHE A 37 9.77 3.01 11.53
CA PHE A 37 8.36 2.76 11.31
C PHE A 37 8.10 1.26 11.20
N GLU A 38 8.91 0.57 10.41
CA GLU A 38 8.76 -0.86 10.24
C GLU A 38 8.90 -1.60 11.56
N LYS A 39 9.85 -1.18 12.37
CA LYS A 39 10.09 -1.85 13.64
C LYS A 39 8.98 -1.60 14.64
N SER A 40 8.21 -0.56 14.45
CA SER A 40 7.11 -0.27 15.33
C SER A 40 5.90 -1.18 15.06
N LEU A 41 5.91 -1.85 13.92
CA LEU A 41 4.80 -2.72 13.57
C LEU A 41 5.00 -4.11 14.18
N SER A 42 3.89 -4.81 14.40
CA SER A 42 4.00 -6.18 14.85
C SER A 42 4.64 -7.01 13.75
N VAL A 43 5.05 -8.21 14.07
CA VAL A 43 5.72 -9.06 13.09
C VAL A 43 4.83 -9.32 11.88
N SER A 44 3.57 -9.63 12.11
CA SER A 44 2.67 -9.91 11.00
C SER A 44 2.34 -8.66 10.20
N GLU A 45 2.25 -7.51 10.86
CA GLU A 45 1.99 -6.26 10.17
C GLU A 45 3.19 -5.86 9.31
N ARG A 46 4.40 -6.09 9.83
CA ARG A 46 5.60 -5.77 9.08
C ARG A 46 5.70 -6.64 7.83
N TYR A 47 5.37 -7.91 7.97
CA TYR A 47 5.37 -8.83 6.86
C TYR A 47 4.39 -8.35 5.78
N SER A 48 3.19 -7.99 6.20
CA SER A 48 2.16 -7.51 5.27
C SER A 48 2.57 -6.19 4.62
N PHE A 49 3.20 -5.33 5.38
CA PHE A 49 3.69 -4.05 4.87
C PHE A 49 4.67 -4.27 3.72
N HIS A 50 5.63 -5.17 3.91
CA HIS A 50 6.62 -5.44 2.86
C HIS A 50 5.96 -6.03 1.63
N ARG A 51 5.01 -6.93 1.82
CA ARG A 51 4.32 -7.53 0.69
C ARG A 51 3.47 -6.52 -0.05
N MET A 52 2.87 -5.60 0.69
CA MET A 52 2.06 -4.56 0.09
C MET A 52 2.91 -3.65 -0.79
N VAL A 53 4.08 -3.26 -0.31
CA VAL A 53 4.97 -2.41 -1.08
C VAL A 53 5.39 -3.11 -2.37
N LYS A 54 5.75 -4.39 -2.26
CA LYS A 54 6.14 -5.16 -3.42
C LYS A 54 5.00 -5.29 -4.42
N LEU A 55 3.80 -5.50 -3.91
CA LEU A 55 2.65 -5.67 -4.77
C LEU A 55 2.32 -4.37 -5.52
N CYS A 56 2.46 -3.24 -4.84
CA CYS A 56 2.24 -1.95 -5.49
C CYS A 56 3.22 -1.76 -6.64
N GLU A 57 4.45 -2.19 -6.45
CA GLU A 57 5.46 -2.11 -7.48
C GLU A 57 5.08 -3.00 -8.66
N ARG A 58 4.61 -4.20 -8.38
CA ARG A 58 4.22 -5.13 -9.42
C ARG A 58 3.01 -4.63 -10.21
N ILE A 59 2.08 -3.99 -9.54
CA ILE A 59 0.91 -3.43 -10.21
C ILE A 59 1.35 -2.33 -11.17
N THR A 60 2.21 -1.45 -10.72
CA THR A 60 2.70 -0.38 -11.56
C THR A 60 3.44 -0.94 -12.78
N ASN A 61 4.28 -1.93 -12.55
CA ASN A 61 5.04 -2.54 -13.64
C ASN A 61 4.12 -3.23 -14.64
N LEU A 62 3.10 -3.91 -14.14
CA LEU A 62 2.18 -4.61 -15.03
C LEU A 62 1.48 -3.63 -15.95
N ILE A 63 1.05 -2.52 -15.42
CA ILE A 63 0.37 -1.52 -16.22
C ILE A 63 1.31 -0.92 -17.24
N GLN A 64 2.51 -0.57 -16.82
CA GLN A 64 3.47 0.04 -17.72
C GLN A 64 3.87 -0.89 -18.84
N GLU A 65 3.98 -2.18 -18.55
CA GLU A 65 4.37 -3.15 -19.58
C GLU A 65 3.29 -3.41 -20.60
N ASN A 66 2.05 -3.22 -20.20
CA ASN A 66 0.96 -3.59 -21.08
C ASN A 66 0.13 -2.42 -21.59
N ASP A 67 0.44 -1.25 -21.13
CA ASP A 67 -0.37 -0.16 -21.51
C ASP A 67 0.39 0.95 -22.05
N TYR A 68 1.14 0.73 -22.98
CA TYR A 68 1.84 1.78 -23.42
C TYR A 68 1.36 2.17 -24.60
N ALA A 69 0.53 1.58 -24.93
CA ALA A 69 -0.05 1.93 -26.10
C ALA A 69 -0.28 3.37 -26.11
N ASP A 70 -0.45 3.93 -25.14
CA ASP A 70 -0.66 5.25 -25.27
C ASP A 70 0.42 5.97 -25.38
#